data_bb1723bb96a38ef5c726f1bcaefc5b8d
#
_entry.id   bb1723bb96a38ef5c726f1bcaefc5b8d
#
_cell.length_a   1.000
_cell.length_b   1.000
_cell.length_c   1.000
_cell.angle_alpha   90.00
_cell.angle_beta   90.00
_cell.angle_gamma   90.00
#
_symmetry.space_group_name_H-M   'P 1'
#
loop_
_entity.id
_entity.type
_entity.pdbx_description
1 polymer ?
#
loop_
_entity_poly.entity_id
_entity_poly.type
_entity_poly.pdbx_seq_one_letter_code
_entity_poly.pdbx_strand_id
1 'polypeptide(L)'
;YKDGNQDGKQTFYYENGQIEREENYKDGNQDGKQTFYNKNGQIKFEKNYNDGKLDGKWTFYYENGQIEREENYNDGNLDGKWTSYYENGQIQWDGNYKDGNLDGKWIWYYENGQIKEERNYKDGKLIETKEFNNFRFR
;
A
#
# COMPACT_ATOMS: atom_id res chain seq x y z
N TYR A 1 -1.24 26.25 -12.19
CA TYR A 1 -2.54 26.71 -11.63
C TYR A 1 -3.50 27.01 -12.76
N LYS A 2 -4.73 26.74 -12.52
CA LYS A 2 -5.80 27.01 -13.48
C LYS A 2 -6.93 27.69 -12.74
N ASP A 3 -7.33 28.87 -13.25
CA ASP A 3 -8.37 29.68 -12.62
C ASP A 3 -8.10 29.93 -11.13
N GLY A 4 -6.81 30.11 -10.78
CA GLY A 4 -6.40 30.33 -9.41
C GLY A 4 -6.25 29.08 -8.58
N ASN A 5 -6.62 27.91 -9.10
CA ASN A 5 -6.52 26.64 -8.40
C ASN A 5 -5.34 25.84 -8.94
N GLN A 6 -4.75 24.98 -8.07
CA GLN A 6 -3.71 24.08 -8.49
C GLN A 6 -4.24 23.11 -9.53
N ASP A 7 -3.45 22.88 -10.57
CA ASP A 7 -3.83 21.99 -11.65
C ASP A 7 -2.58 21.40 -12.28
N GLY A 8 -2.61 20.09 -12.50
CA GLY A 8 -1.49 19.39 -13.13
C GLY A 8 -0.44 18.95 -12.13
N LYS A 9 0.73 18.63 -12.66
CA LYS A 9 1.82 18.04 -11.89
C LYS A 9 2.69 19.12 -11.25
N GLN A 10 3.05 18.88 -9.98
CA GLN A 10 3.98 19.72 -9.26
C GLN A 10 5.12 18.83 -8.73
N THR A 11 6.35 19.31 -8.85
CA THR A 11 7.52 18.56 -8.45
C THR A 11 8.30 19.37 -7.41
N PHE A 12 8.67 18.71 -6.31
CA PHE A 12 9.44 19.33 -5.23
C PHE A 12 10.78 18.61 -5.12
N TYR A 13 11.81 19.34 -4.72
CA TYR A 13 13.17 18.81 -4.69
C TYR A 13 13.79 18.93 -3.31
N TYR A 14 14.62 17.95 -2.96
CA TYR A 14 15.51 18.04 -1.81
C TYR A 14 16.63 19.04 -2.11
N GLU A 15 17.34 19.46 -1.08
CA GLU A 15 18.45 20.36 -1.25
C GLU A 15 19.57 19.78 -2.13
N ASN A 16 19.69 18.43 -2.16
CA ASN A 16 20.73 17.78 -2.96
C ASN A 16 20.37 17.68 -4.44
N GLY A 17 19.23 18.25 -4.84
CA GLY A 17 18.81 18.25 -6.23
C GLY A 17 17.95 17.07 -6.65
N GLN A 18 17.83 16.06 -5.80
CA GLN A 18 16.98 14.92 -6.09
C GLN A 18 15.52 15.26 -5.86
N ILE A 19 14.63 14.61 -6.60
CA ILE A 19 13.20 14.82 -6.42
C ILE A 19 12.80 14.34 -5.04
N GLU A 20 12.04 15.17 -4.31
CA GLU A 20 11.48 14.82 -3.02
C GLU A 20 10.11 14.18 -3.21
N ARG A 21 9.27 14.82 -4.03
CA ARG A 21 7.93 14.28 -4.29
C ARG A 21 7.34 14.90 -5.55
N GLU A 22 6.46 14.16 -6.14
CA GLU A 22 5.67 14.61 -7.28
C GLU A 22 4.21 14.47 -6.90
N GLU A 23 3.44 15.53 -7.15
CA GLU A 23 2.02 15.56 -6.83
C GLU A 23 1.23 15.96 -8.05
N ASN A 24 0.01 15.45 -8.15
CA ASN A 24 -0.89 15.82 -9.23
C ASN A 24 -2.15 16.44 -8.64
N TYR A 25 -2.65 17.48 -9.30
CA TYR A 25 -3.80 18.23 -8.82
C TYR A 25 -4.77 18.46 -9.96
N LYS A 26 -6.04 18.59 -9.58
CA LYS A 26 -7.10 18.95 -10.50
C LYS A 26 -8.07 19.86 -9.75
N ASP A 27 -8.24 21.09 -10.26
CA ASP A 27 -9.14 22.07 -9.66
C ASP A 27 -8.89 22.28 -8.17
N GLY A 28 -7.61 22.29 -7.78
CA GLY A 28 -7.21 22.54 -6.41
C GLY A 28 -7.15 21.31 -5.51
N ASN A 29 -7.64 20.17 -5.97
CA ASN A 29 -7.65 18.94 -5.20
C ASN A 29 -6.59 17.97 -5.70
N GLN A 30 -6.02 17.18 -4.80
CA GLN A 30 -5.11 16.12 -5.20
C GLN A 30 -5.89 15.13 -6.06
N ASP A 31 -5.32 14.77 -7.19
CA ASP A 31 -5.99 13.90 -8.14
C ASP A 31 -4.94 13.14 -8.94
N GLY A 32 -5.00 11.82 -8.92
CA GLY A 32 -4.02 10.99 -9.59
C GLY A 32 -2.91 10.56 -8.65
N LYS A 33 -1.78 10.17 -9.22
CA LYS A 33 -0.67 9.60 -8.47
C LYS A 33 0.14 10.66 -7.73
N GLN A 34 0.51 10.34 -6.50
CA GLN A 34 1.43 11.13 -5.69
C GLN A 34 2.61 10.21 -5.37
N THR A 35 3.83 10.64 -5.69
CA THR A 35 5.01 9.82 -5.50
C THR A 35 6.00 10.55 -4.58
N PHE A 36 6.48 9.84 -3.56
CA PHE A 36 7.47 10.38 -2.62
C PHE A 36 8.75 9.59 -2.73
N TYR A 37 9.88 10.28 -2.66
CA TYR A 37 11.20 9.69 -2.88
C TYR A 37 12.09 9.87 -1.66
N ASN A 38 13.02 8.95 -1.49
CA ASN A 38 14.10 9.10 -0.53
C ASN A 38 15.18 10.02 -1.13
N LYS A 39 16.06 10.54 -0.28
CA LYS A 39 17.12 11.45 -0.73
C LYS A 39 18.06 10.80 -1.72
N ASN A 40 18.12 9.47 -1.78
CA ASN A 40 18.97 8.75 -2.72
C ASN A 40 18.32 8.54 -4.09
N GLY A 41 17.09 9.06 -4.27
CA GLY A 41 16.38 8.95 -5.54
C GLY A 41 15.44 7.77 -5.67
N GLN A 42 15.43 6.86 -4.69
CA GLN A 42 14.54 5.72 -4.75
C GLN A 42 13.15 6.08 -4.26
N ILE A 43 12.14 5.42 -4.81
CA ILE A 43 10.77 5.66 -4.39
C ILE A 43 10.57 5.19 -2.97
N LYS A 44 9.95 6.03 -2.15
CA LYS A 44 9.61 5.71 -0.78
C LYS A 44 8.20 5.14 -0.70
N PHE A 45 7.25 5.83 -1.30
CA PHE A 45 5.88 5.33 -1.42
C PHE A 45 5.14 6.08 -2.52
N GLU A 46 4.08 5.44 -3.01
CA GLU A 46 3.19 6.03 -4.00
C GLU A 46 1.77 5.83 -3.54
N LYS A 47 0.93 6.83 -3.76
CA LYS A 47 -0.48 6.72 -3.44
C LYS A 47 -1.29 7.42 -4.51
N ASN A 48 -2.57 7.07 -4.57
CA ASN A 48 -3.45 7.60 -5.61
C ASN A 48 -4.63 8.30 -4.98
N TYR A 49 -5.01 9.41 -5.60
CA TYR A 49 -6.13 10.21 -5.14
C TYR A 49 -7.15 10.41 -6.25
N ASN A 50 -8.39 10.57 -5.85
CA ASN A 50 -9.46 10.98 -6.76
C ASN A 50 -10.24 12.07 -6.05
N ASP A 51 -10.17 13.26 -6.62
CA ASP A 51 -10.89 14.44 -6.10
C ASP A 51 -10.64 14.64 -4.60
N GLY A 52 -9.36 14.58 -4.22
CA GLY A 52 -8.94 14.86 -2.85
C GLY A 52 -8.99 13.68 -1.89
N LYS A 53 -9.53 12.55 -2.30
CA LYS A 53 -9.63 11.36 -1.44
C LYS A 53 -8.75 10.24 -1.95
N LEU A 54 -8.18 9.48 -1.01
CA LEU A 54 -7.41 8.29 -1.37
C LEU A 54 -8.32 7.34 -2.15
N ASP A 55 -7.84 6.90 -3.30
CA ASP A 55 -8.61 6.03 -4.16
C ASP A 55 -7.66 5.24 -5.03
N GLY A 56 -7.70 3.92 -4.90
CA GLY A 56 -6.77 3.05 -5.60
C GLY A 56 -5.64 2.59 -4.69
N LYS A 57 -4.52 2.27 -5.30
CA LYS A 57 -3.42 1.61 -4.61
C LYS A 57 -2.50 2.59 -3.88
N TRP A 58 -2.06 2.21 -2.71
CA TRP A 58 -1.01 2.89 -1.95
C TRP A 58 0.10 1.87 -1.77
N THR A 59 1.28 2.15 -2.33
CA THR A 59 2.41 1.22 -2.34
C THR A 59 3.57 1.79 -1.55
N PHE A 60 4.13 1.00 -0.64
CA PHE A 60 5.31 1.36 0.14
C PHE A 60 6.47 0.49 -0.28
N TYR A 61 7.68 1.03 -0.25
CA TYR A 61 8.88 0.32 -0.70
C TYR A 61 9.92 0.24 0.40
N TYR A 62 10.63 -0.88 0.45
CA TYR A 62 11.83 -1.03 1.28
C TYR A 62 12.98 -0.23 0.65
N GLU A 63 14.03 0.00 1.43
CA GLU A 63 15.21 0.68 0.92
C GLU A 63 15.89 -0.08 -0.22
N ASN A 64 15.72 -1.40 -0.27
CA ASN A 64 16.30 -2.21 -1.36
C ASN A 64 15.50 -2.15 -2.66
N GLY A 65 14.44 -1.34 -2.69
CA GLY A 65 13.62 -1.16 -3.89
C GLY A 65 12.48 -2.14 -4.02
N GLN A 66 12.41 -3.15 -3.17
CA GLN A 66 11.32 -4.11 -3.18
C GLN A 66 10.08 -3.51 -2.53
N ILE A 67 8.91 -3.99 -2.95
CA ILE A 67 7.66 -3.54 -2.34
C ILE A 67 7.60 -4.03 -0.91
N GLU A 68 7.25 -3.13 0.01
CA GLU A 68 7.06 -3.47 1.41
C GLU A 68 5.60 -3.82 1.67
N ARG A 69 4.69 -3.03 1.12
CA ARG A 69 3.26 -3.18 1.42
C ARG A 69 2.42 -2.51 0.33
N GLU A 70 1.32 -3.14 0.01
CA GLU A 70 0.33 -2.55 -0.89
C GLU A 70 -1.02 -2.54 -0.21
N GLU A 71 -1.70 -1.41 -0.29
CA GLU A 71 -3.03 -1.22 0.26
C GLU A 71 -3.93 -0.68 -0.83
N ASN A 72 -5.21 -0.93 -0.73
CA ASN A 72 -6.17 -0.40 -1.69
C ASN A 72 -7.24 0.40 -0.97
N TYR A 73 -7.61 1.51 -1.58
CA TYR A 73 -8.57 2.44 -1.02
C TYR A 73 -9.69 2.72 -2.00
N ASN A 74 -10.85 2.98 -1.48
CA ASN A 74 -12.00 3.41 -2.27
C ASN A 74 -12.67 4.53 -1.51
N ASP A 75 -12.67 5.72 -2.12
CA ASP A 75 -13.30 6.90 -1.54
C ASP A 75 -12.83 7.17 -0.11
N GLY A 76 -11.52 7.01 0.12
CA GLY A 76 -10.89 7.29 1.40
C GLY A 76 -10.85 6.13 2.38
N ASN A 77 -11.53 5.03 2.10
CA ASN A 77 -11.59 3.88 3.00
C ASN A 77 -10.80 2.71 2.46
N LEU A 78 -10.19 1.93 3.36
CA LEU A 78 -9.53 0.69 2.97
C LEU A 78 -10.56 -0.23 2.36
N ASP A 79 -10.30 -0.70 1.16
CA ASP A 79 -11.25 -1.54 0.44
C ASP A 79 -10.50 -2.32 -0.63
N GLY A 80 -10.54 -3.64 -0.53
CA GLY A 80 -9.83 -4.49 -1.45
C GLY A 80 -8.61 -5.13 -0.84
N LYS A 81 -7.69 -5.56 -1.67
CA LYS A 81 -6.54 -6.36 -1.26
C LYS A 81 -5.52 -5.58 -0.45
N TRP A 82 -4.96 -6.23 0.55
CA TRP A 82 -3.91 -5.68 1.40
C TRP A 82 -2.81 -6.73 1.48
N THR A 83 -1.60 -6.37 1.05
CA THR A 83 -0.49 -7.32 0.98
C THR A 83 0.76 -6.71 1.59
N SER A 84 1.43 -7.47 2.46
CA SER A 84 2.71 -7.09 3.04
C SER A 84 3.76 -8.11 2.62
N TYR A 85 4.98 -7.64 2.39
CA TYR A 85 6.06 -8.48 1.88
C TYR A 85 7.26 -8.47 2.82
N TYR A 86 7.99 -9.58 2.84
CA TYR A 86 9.31 -9.62 3.47
C TYR A 86 10.30 -8.91 2.55
N GLU A 87 11.46 -8.56 3.09
CA GLU A 87 12.49 -7.90 2.29
C GLU A 87 13.00 -8.77 1.15
N ASN A 88 12.82 -10.09 1.24
CA ASN A 88 13.24 -11.00 0.17
C ASN A 88 12.21 -11.09 -0.97
N GLY A 89 11.12 -10.31 -0.89
CA GLY A 89 10.11 -10.28 -1.94
C GLY A 89 8.97 -11.27 -1.76
N GLN A 90 9.07 -12.18 -0.79
CA GLN A 90 8.00 -13.12 -0.51
C GLN A 90 6.88 -12.45 0.26
N ILE A 91 5.65 -12.91 0.06
CA ILE A 91 4.51 -12.38 0.78
C ILE A 91 4.65 -12.73 2.26
N GLN A 92 4.43 -11.74 3.13
CA GLN A 92 4.44 -11.92 4.57
C GLN A 92 3.04 -12.20 5.08
N TRP A 93 2.07 -11.40 4.66
CA TRP A 93 0.65 -11.68 4.87
C TRP A 93 -0.17 -10.96 3.82
N ASP A 94 -1.36 -11.48 3.56
CA ASP A 94 -2.30 -10.80 2.67
C ASP A 94 -3.73 -11.12 3.10
N GLY A 95 -4.63 -10.24 2.68
CA GLY A 95 -6.02 -10.36 2.98
C GLY A 95 -6.81 -9.29 2.26
N ASN A 96 -8.03 -9.09 2.70
CA ASN A 96 -8.92 -8.11 2.07
C ASN A 96 -9.64 -7.29 3.13
N TYR A 97 -9.91 -6.03 2.75
CA TYR A 97 -10.76 -5.13 3.51
C TYR A 97 -12.01 -4.86 2.70
N LYS A 98 -13.08 -4.62 3.40
CA LYS A 98 -14.33 -4.20 2.77
C LYS A 98 -14.89 -3.06 3.61
N ASP A 99 -15.00 -1.89 2.99
CA ASP A 99 -15.51 -0.69 3.67
C ASP A 99 -14.80 -0.45 5.01
N GLY A 100 -13.48 -0.62 5.03
CA GLY A 100 -12.67 -0.36 6.20
C GLY A 100 -12.56 -1.52 7.20
N ASN A 101 -13.26 -2.61 6.97
CA ASN A 101 -13.25 -3.76 7.88
C ASN A 101 -12.52 -4.95 7.27
N LEU A 102 -11.84 -5.71 8.12
CA LEU A 102 -11.24 -6.97 7.71
C LEU A 102 -12.35 -7.88 7.18
N ASP A 103 -12.11 -8.49 6.04
CA ASP A 103 -13.12 -9.31 5.39
C ASP A 103 -12.50 -10.54 4.74
N GLY A 104 -13.10 -11.71 4.99
CA GLY A 104 -12.67 -12.94 4.36
C GLY A 104 -11.40 -13.51 4.95
N LYS A 105 -10.67 -14.23 4.14
CA LYS A 105 -9.49 -14.96 4.57
C LYS A 105 -8.26 -14.07 4.59
N TRP A 106 -7.54 -14.09 5.72
CA TRP A 106 -6.25 -13.45 5.89
C TRP A 106 -5.23 -14.54 6.12
N ILE A 107 -4.09 -14.48 5.41
CA ILE A 107 -3.08 -15.52 5.45
C ILE A 107 -1.73 -14.91 5.83
N TRP A 108 -1.06 -15.56 6.79
CA TRP A 108 0.32 -15.22 7.19
C TRP A 108 1.24 -16.30 6.67
N TYR A 109 2.41 -15.90 6.19
CA TYR A 109 3.37 -16.80 5.59
C TYR A 109 4.70 -16.74 6.32
N TYR A 110 5.43 -17.86 6.29
CA TYR A 110 6.84 -17.87 6.69
C TYR A 110 7.67 -17.28 5.57
N GLU A 111 8.93 -16.91 5.87
CA GLU A 111 9.82 -16.33 4.87
C GLU A 111 10.08 -17.25 3.69
N ASN A 112 9.92 -18.56 3.87
CA ASN A 112 10.12 -19.53 2.78
C ASN A 112 8.90 -19.71 1.90
N GLY A 113 7.82 -18.94 2.17
CA GLY A 113 6.61 -18.98 1.35
C GLY A 113 5.54 -19.94 1.83
N GLN A 114 5.81 -20.72 2.86
CA GLN A 114 4.80 -21.64 3.39
C GLN A 114 3.82 -20.91 4.30
N ILE A 115 2.59 -21.39 4.31
CA ILE A 115 1.53 -20.77 5.12
C ILE A 115 1.80 -21.04 6.60
N LYS A 116 1.73 -19.98 7.40
CA LYS A 116 1.89 -20.05 8.85
C LYS A 116 0.55 -20.10 9.56
N GLU A 117 -0.38 -19.27 9.09
CA GLU A 117 -1.65 -19.08 9.79
C GLU A 117 -2.70 -18.54 8.83
N GLU A 118 -3.93 -19.00 8.99
CA GLU A 118 -5.07 -18.43 8.25
C GLU A 118 -6.11 -17.98 9.26
N ARG A 119 -6.69 -16.84 9.01
CA ARG A 119 -7.80 -16.33 9.81
C ARG A 119 -8.91 -15.89 8.86
N ASN A 120 -10.14 -16.16 9.28
CA ASN A 120 -11.30 -15.73 8.52
C ASN A 120 -12.05 -14.67 9.31
N TYR A 121 -12.41 -13.60 8.60
CA TYR A 121 -13.12 -12.48 9.20
C TYR A 121 -14.43 -12.22 8.49
N LYS A 122 -15.40 -11.75 9.26
CA LYS A 122 -16.68 -11.32 8.71
C LYS A 122 -17.08 -10.05 9.42
N ASP A 123 -17.27 -8.99 8.63
CA ASP A 123 -17.64 -7.67 9.16
C ASP A 123 -16.69 -7.21 10.26
N GLY A 124 -15.39 -7.46 10.05
CA GLY A 124 -14.36 -7.04 10.98
C GLY A 124 -14.14 -7.97 12.17
N LYS A 125 -14.92 -9.02 12.29
CA LYS A 125 -14.83 -9.95 13.42
C LYS A 125 -14.16 -11.25 13.01
N LEU A 126 -13.26 -11.74 13.87
CA LEU A 126 -12.59 -13.02 13.65
C LEU A 126 -13.56 -14.14 13.90
N ILE A 127 -13.73 -15.04 12.92
CA ILE A 127 -14.64 -16.18 13.06
C ILE A 127 -13.93 -17.52 13.08
N GLU A 128 -12.69 -17.58 12.59
CA GLU A 128 -11.95 -18.85 12.56
C GLU A 128 -10.47 -18.60 12.43
N THR A 129 -9.66 -19.44 13.08
CA THR A 129 -8.21 -19.40 12.97
C THR A 129 -7.69 -20.81 12.70
N LYS A 130 -6.73 -20.92 11.80
CA LYS A 130 -6.09 -22.19 11.49
C LYS A 130 -4.58 -21.97 11.46
N GLU A 131 -3.83 -22.76 12.19
CA GLU A 131 -2.38 -22.63 12.26
C GLU A 131 -1.69 -23.80 11.57
N PHE A 132 -0.54 -23.51 10.96
CA PHE A 132 0.26 -24.50 10.24
C PHE A 132 1.68 -24.50 10.79
N ASN A 133 2.29 -25.67 10.85
CA ASN A 133 3.68 -25.80 11.28
C ASN A 133 4.59 -25.89 10.08
N ASN A 134 5.75 -25.26 10.19
CA ASN A 134 6.72 -25.22 9.12
C ASN A 134 7.84 -26.20 9.42
N PHE A 135 7.50 -27.49 9.69
CA PHE A 135 8.53 -28.45 9.97
C PHE A 135 8.45 -29.65 9.07
N ARG A 136 8.03 -29.83 8.17
CA ARG A 136 7.97 -30.87 7.43
C ARG A 136 8.88 -31.21 6.70
N PHE A 137 9.41 -31.34 6.89
CA PHE A 137 10.06 -31.44 6.52
C PHE A 137 10.81 -31.96 6.54
N ARG A 138 10.91 -32.32 6.55
CA ARG A 138 11.82 -32.78 6.64
C ARG A 138 12.00 -33.70 5.87
#